data_13f272c956a1f4b0e34ba9079f1fc914
#
_entry.id   13f272c956a1f4b0e34ba9079f1fc914
#
_cell.length_a   1.000
_cell.length_b   1.000
_cell.length_c   1.000
_cell.angle_alpha   90.00
_cell.angle_beta   90.00
_cell.angle_gamma   90.00
#
_symmetry.space_group_name_H-M   'P 1'
#
loop_
_entity.id
_entity.type
_entity.pdbx_description
1 polymer ?
#
loop_
_entity_poly.entity_id
_entity_poly.type
_entity_poly.pdbx_seq_one_letter_code
_entity_poly.pdbx_strand_id
1 'polypeptide(L)'
;MRATGTQFASTEGTTSARLPPMSKFGTVKVSGGSMLPAYRDGDWLFVSWIDGAAALDAVGKSILGKVVVIEREERPGIFLVKRVQKFHSGKFWVEGDANESTDSRTWGWIAPKEIVGVVLFRYKRGKKIA
;
A
#
# COMPACT_ATOMS: atom_id res chain seq x y z
N MET A 1 -14.82 6.50 -9.66
CA MET A 1 -14.71 6.43 -8.31
C MET A 1 -15.34 7.61 -7.71
N ARG A 2 -15.84 7.40 -6.75
CA ARG A 2 -16.27 8.44 -6.01
C ARG A 2 -15.16 9.30 -5.75
N ALA A 3 -15.43 10.50 -5.77
CA ALA A 3 -14.43 11.49 -5.65
C ALA A 3 -13.54 11.23 -4.50
N THR A 4 -14.05 10.92 -3.43
CA THR A 4 -13.21 10.63 -2.34
C THR A 4 -12.77 9.24 -2.42
N GLY A 5 -13.17 8.60 -3.49
CA GLY A 5 -12.73 7.32 -3.76
C GLY A 5 -12.42 6.50 -2.59
N THR A 6 -13.35 5.84 -2.08
CA THR A 6 -13.03 4.82 -1.12
C THR A 6 -12.52 3.65 -1.89
N GLN A 7 -11.29 3.29 -1.64
CA GLN A 7 -10.69 2.13 -2.26
C GLN A 7 -10.28 1.14 -1.19
N PHE A 8 -10.23 -0.10 -1.58
CA PHE A 8 -9.82 -1.15 -0.68
C PHE A 8 -8.42 -1.61 -1.06
N ALA A 9 -7.55 -1.65 -0.07
CA ALA A 9 -6.25 -2.25 -0.24
C ALA A 9 -6.24 -3.54 0.56
N SER A 10 -5.76 -4.58 -0.08
CA SER A 10 -5.68 -5.87 0.58
C SER A 10 -4.25 -6.15 0.96
N THR A 11 -4.07 -6.67 2.14
CA THR A 11 -2.78 -7.21 2.51
C THR A 11 -2.62 -8.63 1.98
N GLU A 12 -3.70 -9.21 1.44
CA GLU A 12 -3.69 -10.58 0.97
C GLU A 12 -4.25 -10.75 -0.44
N GLY A 13 -4.49 -9.68 -1.13
CA GLY A 13 -4.84 -9.80 -2.53
C GLY A 13 -6.30 -9.63 -2.91
N THR A 14 -7.11 -9.01 -2.07
CA THR A 14 -8.48 -8.71 -2.46
C THR A 14 -8.49 -7.68 -3.59
N THR A 15 -9.22 -7.97 -4.64
CA THR A 15 -9.26 -7.10 -5.80
C THR A 15 -10.15 -5.90 -5.54
N SER A 16 -9.68 -4.74 -5.96
CA SER A 16 -10.47 -3.52 -5.95
C SER A 16 -10.09 -2.73 -7.19
N ALA A 17 -11.07 -2.35 -7.96
CA ALA A 17 -10.81 -1.54 -9.14
C ALA A 17 -10.33 -0.16 -8.70
N ARG A 18 -9.20 0.26 -9.24
CA ARG A 18 -8.69 1.59 -8.96
C ARG A 18 -9.11 2.53 -10.07
N LEU A 19 -9.80 3.58 -9.70
CA LEU A 19 -10.12 4.66 -10.61
C LEU A 19 -9.10 5.78 -10.39
N PRO A 20 -8.79 6.57 -11.43
CA PRO A 20 -7.90 7.70 -11.24
C PRO A 20 -8.45 8.58 -10.12
N PRO A 21 -7.63 8.93 -9.14
CA PRO A 21 -8.12 9.75 -8.04
C PRO A 21 -8.44 11.15 -8.52
N MET A 22 -9.57 11.67 -8.06
CA MET A 22 -9.96 13.04 -8.32
C MET A 22 -9.16 13.98 -7.43
N SER A 23 -8.55 13.46 -6.39
CA SER A 23 -7.70 14.24 -5.50
C SER A 23 -6.41 13.48 -5.24
N LYS A 24 -5.44 14.19 -4.69
CA LYS A 24 -4.16 13.63 -4.32
C LYS A 24 -4.26 12.67 -3.15
N PHE A 25 -5.31 12.77 -2.37
CA PHE A 25 -5.49 11.96 -1.16
C PHE A 25 -6.69 11.04 -1.31
N GLY A 26 -6.68 9.95 -0.59
CA GLY A 26 -7.78 9.03 -0.56
C GLY A 26 -7.71 8.12 0.64
N THR A 27 -8.60 7.16 0.66
CA THR A 27 -8.68 6.23 1.78
C THR A 27 -8.68 4.80 1.26
N VAL A 28 -8.10 3.91 2.05
CA VAL A 28 -8.13 2.48 1.75
C VAL A 28 -8.53 1.74 3.02
N LYS A 29 -9.23 0.64 2.83
CA LYS A 29 -9.60 -0.24 3.94
C LYS A 29 -8.71 -1.46 3.90
N VAL A 30 -8.12 -1.79 5.03
CA VAL A 30 -7.23 -2.94 5.14
C VAL A 30 -8.04 -4.23 5.18
N SER A 31 -7.60 -5.22 4.43
CA SER A 31 -8.17 -6.55 4.45
C SER A 31 -7.04 -7.53 4.69
N GLY A 32 -7.26 -8.45 5.63
CA GLY A 32 -6.27 -9.46 5.96
C GLY A 32 -5.31 -9.06 7.05
N GLY A 33 -4.35 -9.91 7.33
CA GLY A 33 -3.49 -9.82 8.49
C GLY A 33 -2.01 -9.59 8.24
N SER A 34 -1.58 -9.36 7.01
CA SER A 34 -0.15 -9.28 6.73
C SER A 34 0.53 -8.05 7.34
N MET A 35 -0.24 -7.07 7.78
CA MET A 35 0.30 -5.87 8.42
C MET A 35 0.12 -5.87 9.93
N LEU A 36 -0.29 -6.97 10.52
CA LEU A 36 -0.31 -7.10 11.97
C LEU A 36 1.11 -7.00 12.54
N PRO A 37 1.31 -6.39 13.67
CA PRO A 37 0.29 -5.78 14.53
C PRO A 37 -0.02 -4.31 14.22
N ALA A 38 0.67 -3.70 13.25
CA ALA A 38 0.49 -2.27 12.98
C ALA A 38 -0.92 -1.94 12.52
N TYR A 39 -1.42 -2.67 11.54
CA TYR A 39 -2.77 -2.49 11.02
C TYR A 39 -3.49 -3.82 10.98
N ARG A 40 -4.78 -3.79 11.26
CA ARG A 40 -5.60 -4.99 11.26
C ARG A 40 -6.70 -4.89 10.23
N ASP A 41 -7.31 -6.04 9.96
CA ASP A 41 -8.45 -6.11 9.06
C ASP A 41 -9.52 -5.11 9.46
N GLY A 42 -10.02 -4.38 8.51
CA GLY A 42 -11.06 -3.37 8.74
C GLY A 42 -10.57 -1.98 9.07
N ASP A 43 -9.28 -1.82 9.31
CA ASP A 43 -8.73 -0.48 9.56
C ASP A 43 -8.83 0.37 8.31
N TRP A 44 -9.10 1.65 8.48
CA TRP A 44 -9.13 2.61 7.39
C TRP A 44 -7.89 3.49 7.45
N LEU A 45 -7.22 3.60 6.32
CA LEU A 45 -5.97 4.35 6.21
C LEU A 45 -6.16 5.55 5.29
N PHE A 46 -5.56 6.66 5.67
CA PHE A 46 -5.51 7.84 4.84
C PHE A 46 -4.24 7.79 4.00
N VAL A 47 -4.38 7.96 2.70
CA VAL A 47 -3.30 7.70 1.75
C VAL A 47 -3.07 8.91 0.87
N SER A 48 -1.81 9.21 0.63
CA SER A 48 -1.40 10.16 -0.41
C SER A 48 -1.08 9.35 -1.65
N TRP A 49 -1.82 9.57 -2.73
CA TRP A 49 -1.57 8.86 -3.97
C TRP A 49 -0.33 9.42 -4.66
N ILE A 50 0.43 8.54 -5.26
CA ILE A 50 1.63 8.89 -6.00
C ILE A 50 1.31 8.78 -7.47
N ASP A 51 1.67 9.83 -8.23
CA ASP A 51 1.42 9.84 -9.65
C ASP A 51 2.70 9.57 -10.43
N GLY A 52 2.76 8.38 -10.98
CA GLY A 52 3.69 8.03 -12.02
C GLY A 52 5.17 8.27 -11.75
N ALA A 53 5.86 8.53 -12.84
CA ALA A 53 7.32 8.64 -12.82
C ALA A 53 7.83 9.80 -11.98
N ALA A 54 7.04 10.85 -11.83
CA ALA A 54 7.47 12.01 -11.04
C ALA A 54 7.68 11.66 -9.57
N ALA A 55 7.07 10.59 -9.12
CA ALA A 55 7.18 10.18 -7.73
C ALA A 55 8.48 9.45 -7.43
N LEU A 56 9.14 8.92 -8.43
CA LEU A 56 10.33 8.13 -8.23
C LEU A 56 11.41 8.87 -7.47
N ASP A 57 11.75 10.05 -7.94
CA ASP A 57 12.79 10.85 -7.28
C ASP A 57 12.31 11.44 -5.97
N ALA A 58 11.02 11.74 -5.90
CA ALA A 58 10.46 12.37 -4.72
C ALA A 58 10.32 11.40 -3.55
N VAL A 59 10.12 10.12 -3.83
CA VAL A 59 9.87 9.17 -2.74
C VAL A 59 11.06 8.35 -2.33
N GLY A 60 11.97 8.05 -3.22
CA GLY A 60 13.19 7.30 -2.94
C GLY A 60 13.42 6.91 -1.49
N LYS A 61 14.53 7.38 -0.93
CA LYS A 61 14.87 7.05 0.46
C LYS A 61 13.89 7.63 1.47
N SER A 62 13.11 8.63 1.09
CA SER A 62 12.20 9.30 2.03
C SER A 62 11.08 8.38 2.53
N ILE A 63 10.80 7.30 1.83
CA ILE A 63 9.74 6.39 2.26
C ILE A 63 10.25 5.14 2.96
N LEU A 64 11.56 5.08 3.25
CA LEU A 64 12.08 3.95 4.03
C LEU A 64 11.36 3.88 5.37
N GLY A 65 10.90 2.70 5.72
CA GLY A 65 10.17 2.48 6.96
C GLY A 65 8.71 2.85 6.92
N LYS A 66 8.27 3.50 5.85
CA LYS A 66 6.87 3.90 5.72
C LYS A 66 6.04 2.77 5.11
N VAL A 67 4.74 2.83 5.38
CA VAL A 67 3.78 1.88 4.80
C VAL A 67 3.28 2.47 3.49
N VAL A 68 3.25 1.64 2.47
CA VAL A 68 2.86 2.06 1.12
C VAL A 68 1.75 1.17 0.58
N VAL A 69 1.07 1.70 -0.43
CA VAL A 69 0.08 0.95 -1.21
C VAL A 69 0.75 0.56 -2.52
N ILE A 70 0.68 -0.71 -2.84
CA ILE A 70 1.34 -1.29 -4.01
C ILE A 70 0.31 -1.88 -4.94
N GLU A 71 0.53 -1.65 -6.23
CA GLU A 71 -0.23 -2.33 -7.28
C GLU A 71 0.81 -3.00 -8.18
N ARG A 72 0.84 -4.33 -8.16
CA ARG A 72 1.81 -5.09 -8.95
C ARG A 72 1.38 -5.10 -10.41
N GLU A 73 2.34 -4.98 -11.32
CA GLU A 73 2.05 -4.99 -12.75
C GLU A 73 1.34 -6.27 -13.20
N GLU A 74 1.71 -7.38 -12.61
CA GLU A 74 1.13 -8.67 -12.96
C GLU A 74 -0.27 -8.88 -12.40
N ARG A 75 -0.72 -7.99 -11.51
CA ARG A 75 -2.03 -8.10 -10.88
C ARG A 75 -2.69 -6.73 -10.78
N PRO A 76 -3.03 -6.13 -11.93
CA PRO A 76 -3.65 -4.80 -11.92
C PRO A 76 -5.00 -4.83 -11.21
N GLY A 77 -5.31 -3.77 -10.51
CA GLY A 77 -6.55 -3.65 -9.75
C GLY A 77 -6.49 -4.23 -8.36
N ILE A 78 -5.39 -4.89 -7.99
CA ILE A 78 -5.22 -5.43 -6.65
C ILE A 78 -4.24 -4.56 -5.89
N PHE A 79 -4.70 -3.98 -4.78
CA PHE A 79 -3.87 -3.12 -3.95
C PHE A 79 -3.40 -3.87 -2.72
N LEU A 80 -2.12 -3.75 -2.45
CA LEU A 80 -1.50 -4.41 -1.30
C LEU A 80 -0.89 -3.33 -0.41
N VAL A 81 -0.96 -3.54 0.90
CA VAL A 81 -0.37 -2.63 1.88
C VAL A 81 0.84 -3.32 2.46
N LYS A 82 2.00 -2.70 2.32
CA LYS A 82 3.27 -3.26 2.78
C LYS A 82 4.15 -2.13 3.34
N ARG A 83 5.21 -2.51 4.04
CA ARG A 83 6.18 -1.55 4.58
C ARG A 83 7.47 -1.60 3.79
N VAL A 84 8.00 -0.43 3.45
CA VAL A 84 9.27 -0.33 2.73
C VAL A 84 10.40 -0.61 3.70
N GLN A 85 11.18 -1.65 3.41
CA GLN A 85 12.30 -2.05 4.25
C GLN A 85 13.64 -1.58 3.71
N LYS A 86 13.79 -1.55 2.40
CA LYS A 86 15.06 -1.20 1.77
C LYS A 86 14.81 -0.48 0.45
N PHE A 87 15.77 0.36 0.08
CA PHE A 87 15.80 1.00 -1.23
C PHE A 87 17.23 0.88 -1.75
N HIS A 88 17.39 0.30 -2.93
CA HIS A 88 18.71 0.08 -3.51
C HIS A 88 18.61 0.05 -5.03
N SER A 89 19.52 0.76 -5.68
CA SER A 89 19.59 0.81 -7.14
C SER A 89 18.24 1.14 -7.78
N GLY A 90 17.50 2.06 -7.19
CA GLY A 90 16.22 2.50 -7.74
C GLY A 90 15.07 1.54 -7.53
N LYS A 91 15.26 0.51 -6.73
CA LYS A 91 14.21 -0.46 -6.46
C LYS A 91 13.91 -0.55 -4.98
N PHE A 92 12.74 -1.07 -4.65
CA PHE A 92 12.27 -1.15 -3.27
C PHE A 92 12.07 -2.59 -2.83
N TRP A 93 12.37 -2.82 -1.58
CA TRP A 93 12.08 -4.09 -0.92
C TRP A 93 11.00 -3.82 0.11
N VAL A 94 9.86 -4.50 -0.04
CA VAL A 94 8.71 -4.28 0.82
C VAL A 94 8.31 -5.57 1.51
N GLU A 95 7.87 -5.44 2.76
CA GLU A 95 7.41 -6.59 3.53
C GLU A 95 6.18 -6.23 4.33
N GLY A 96 5.33 -7.23 4.56
CA GLY A 96 4.27 -7.09 5.54
C GLY A 96 4.87 -7.17 6.92
N ASP A 97 4.23 -6.51 7.89
CA ASP A 97 4.73 -6.53 9.27
C ASP A 97 4.56 -7.91 9.91
N ALA A 98 3.62 -8.71 9.45
CA ALA A 98 3.46 -10.07 9.93
C ALA A 98 4.47 -10.99 9.26
N ASN A 99 4.89 -12.04 9.97
CA ASN A 99 5.84 -12.98 9.40
C ASN A 99 5.28 -13.71 8.19
N GLU A 100 4.00 -14.01 8.20
CA GLU A 100 3.36 -14.69 7.09
C GLU A 100 2.71 -13.68 6.18
N SER A 101 3.40 -13.32 5.13
CA SER A 101 2.96 -12.30 4.20
C SER A 101 3.57 -12.60 2.84
N THR A 102 2.80 -12.37 1.78
CA THR A 102 3.33 -12.46 0.42
C THR A 102 3.84 -11.08 0.03
N ASP A 103 5.15 -10.96 -0.12
CA ASP A 103 5.79 -9.67 -0.36
C ASP A 103 7.15 -9.88 -1.02
N SER A 104 8.08 -8.92 -0.86
CA SER A 104 9.40 -9.02 -1.49
C SER A 104 10.19 -10.26 -1.09
N ARG A 105 9.87 -10.87 0.04
CA ARG A 105 10.51 -12.14 0.40
C ARG A 105 10.18 -13.23 -0.62
N THR A 106 9.07 -13.08 -1.33
CA THR A 106 8.67 -13.97 -2.42
C THR A 106 8.95 -13.33 -3.78
N TRP A 107 8.66 -12.04 -3.94
CA TRP A 107 8.74 -11.36 -5.23
C TRP A 107 10.12 -10.82 -5.58
N GLY A 108 10.97 -10.58 -4.58
CA GLY A 108 12.20 -9.84 -4.78
C GLY A 108 11.95 -8.34 -4.80
N TRP A 109 12.86 -7.61 -5.40
CA TRP A 109 12.77 -6.16 -5.49
C TRP A 109 11.63 -5.74 -6.42
N ILE A 110 10.96 -4.66 -6.09
CA ILE A 110 9.87 -4.14 -6.91
C ILE A 110 10.26 -2.80 -7.52
N ALA A 111 9.65 -2.52 -8.67
CA ALA A 111 9.88 -1.27 -9.38
C ALA A 111 9.12 -0.11 -8.69
N PRO A 112 9.67 1.10 -8.73
CA PRO A 112 9.03 2.26 -8.11
C PRO A 112 7.62 2.52 -8.62
N LYS A 113 7.37 2.23 -9.90
CA LYS A 113 6.04 2.48 -10.48
C LYS A 113 4.96 1.60 -9.86
N GLU A 114 5.34 0.56 -9.16
CA GLU A 114 4.38 -0.29 -8.48
C GLU A 114 3.93 0.28 -7.14
N ILE A 115 4.62 1.30 -6.64
CA ILE A 115 4.21 1.99 -5.43
C ILE A 115 3.27 3.11 -5.85
N VAL A 116 1.99 2.99 -5.50
CA VAL A 116 0.97 3.91 -5.96
C VAL A 116 0.45 4.86 -4.88
N GLY A 117 0.86 4.65 -3.65
CA GLY A 117 0.46 5.54 -2.57
C GLY A 117 1.30 5.34 -1.34
N VAL A 118 1.31 6.35 -0.47
CA VAL A 118 1.98 6.30 0.83
C VAL A 118 0.92 6.47 1.90
N VAL A 119 0.91 5.57 2.86
CA VAL A 119 -0.03 5.64 3.99
C VAL A 119 0.44 6.73 4.93
N LEU A 120 -0.43 7.68 5.23
CA LEU A 120 -0.12 8.78 6.11
C LEU A 120 -0.47 8.45 7.56
N PHE A 121 -1.66 7.91 7.79
CA PHE A 121 -2.08 7.50 9.13
C PHE A 121 -3.35 6.66 9.04
N ARG A 122 -3.64 5.95 10.15
CA ARG A 122 -4.90 5.26 10.30
C ARG A 122 -5.89 6.23 10.92
N TYR A 123 -7.01 6.47 10.25
CA TYR A 123 -7.98 7.41 10.76
C TYR A 123 -9.21 6.73 11.40
N LYS A 124 -9.39 5.43 11.16
CA LYS A 124 -10.49 4.69 11.76
C LYS A 124 -10.06 3.25 11.96
N ARG A 125 -10.30 2.73 13.17
CA ARG A 125 -9.95 1.35 13.47
C ARG A 125 -11.04 0.42 12.97
N GLY A 126 -10.62 -0.77 12.55
CA GLY A 126 -11.57 -1.83 12.26
C GLY A 126 -12.28 -2.28 13.51
N LYS A 127 -13.45 -2.86 13.32
CA LYS A 127 -14.22 -3.37 14.44
C LYS A 127 -13.48 -4.53 15.08
N LYS A 128 -13.43 -4.49 16.40
CA LYS A 128 -12.84 -5.57 17.13
C LYS A 128 -13.83 -6.72 17.15
N ILE A 129 -13.37 -7.89 16.80
CA ILE A 129 -14.17 -9.09 16.89
C ILE A 129 -13.98 -9.64 18.30
N ALA A 130 -15.05 -9.67 19.01
CA ALA A 130 -15.00 -10.16 20.40
C ALA A 130 -14.85 -11.67 20.43
#